data_60aeee7b04a4e710e19fd8b56deec40d
#
_entry.id   60aeee7b04a4e710e19fd8b56deec40d
#
_cell.length_a   1.000
_cell.length_b   1.000
_cell.length_c   1.000
_cell.angle_alpha   90.00
_cell.angle_beta   90.00
_cell.angle_gamma   90.00
#
_symmetry.space_group_name_H-M   'P 1'
#
loop_
_entity.id
_entity.type
_entity.pdbx_description
1 polymer ?
#
loop_
_entity_poly.entity_id
_entity_poly.type
_entity_poly.pdbx_seq_one_letter_code
_entity_poly.pdbx_strand_id
1 'polypeptide(L)'
;MHLFKFLPAALALALATPFSLPAVGAPIELELSHQLDEERAERLEKLVALFNSRQKDSQFKLVRRSSGSAPSALNLVTREEQAQFVAAKREFKPLHLVMKEAGEAFDATQFAPELRVNLADSKGNLLALPLAWSTPVLFINKESFRKAGLDPEKPPKTWQEVQKAADKLFDAGSTCPYTTSWPAWVHIDNLSTWHGVPITDGKGRLAFNSLLQVKHLAQTTTWAKARYFIYFDRRDEADRRFAAGDCGMLTSSASVYALLDDKHKQNTGVSTLPYHDDQPEAPKQTLAGGSSLWVGGGRKPAEYQGVARFIRFITEPDIQVQISTSGGFLPMTAAARAAVGSRLLRNDVPQLQVAFGQLKGPVALTPFRVAEHDKIRVVVEEELEAAWAGRKSAKQALDDAVQRGNLLLTPVSAVGKQPAKRKK
;
A
#
# COMPACT_ATOMS: atom_id res chain seq x y z
N MET A 1 49.75 58.07 71.10
CA MET A 1 49.92 58.67 69.78
C MET A 1 50.12 57.53 68.81
N HIS A 2 49.07 56.96 68.24
CA HIS A 2 49.14 55.94 67.25
C HIS A 2 48.10 56.26 66.12
N LEU A 3 48.63 56.57 64.91
CA LEU A 3 47.90 56.83 63.72
C LEU A 3 47.35 55.47 63.15
N PHE A 4 46.02 55.41 63.01
CA PHE A 4 45.42 54.36 62.21
C PHE A 4 45.24 54.85 60.77
N LYS A 5 45.86 54.15 59.85
CA LYS A 5 45.64 54.35 58.40
C LYS A 5 44.46 53.53 57.93
N PHE A 6 43.42 54.19 57.40
CA PHE A 6 42.33 53.53 56.69
C PHE A 6 42.72 53.27 55.25
N LEU A 7 42.62 52.01 54.80
CA LEU A 7 42.65 51.60 53.37
C LEU A 7 41.24 51.57 52.86
N PRO A 8 40.89 52.09 51.65
CA PRO A 8 39.61 51.90 51.04
C PRO A 8 39.49 50.54 50.33
N ALA A 9 38.45 49.77 50.67
CA ALA A 9 38.11 48.55 49.96
C ALA A 9 37.45 48.89 48.59
N ALA A 10 38.14 48.47 47.52
CA ALA A 10 37.58 48.57 46.16
C ALA A 10 36.54 47.44 45.93
N LEU A 11 35.27 47.83 45.77
CA LEU A 11 34.19 46.95 45.44
C LEU A 11 34.24 46.62 43.95
N ALA A 12 34.63 45.40 43.55
CA ALA A 12 34.65 44.93 42.20
C ALA A 12 33.21 44.49 41.82
N LEU A 13 32.56 45.31 41.01
CA LEU A 13 31.22 45.02 40.43
C LEU A 13 31.42 44.02 39.27
N ALA A 14 31.14 42.72 39.50
CA ALA A 14 31.14 41.70 38.47
C ALA A 14 29.88 41.92 37.58
N LEU A 15 30.09 42.43 36.37
CA LEU A 15 29.10 42.49 35.31
C LEU A 15 28.79 41.06 34.87
N ALA A 16 27.67 40.47 35.36
CA ALA A 16 27.10 39.26 34.86
C ALA A 16 26.48 39.55 33.50
N THR A 17 27.14 39.18 32.41
CA THR A 17 26.57 39.16 31.09
C THR A 17 25.46 38.08 31.04
N PRO A 18 24.22 38.43 30.68
CA PRO A 18 23.19 37.39 30.50
C PRO A 18 23.61 36.49 29.35
N PHE A 19 23.84 35.22 29.64
CA PHE A 19 23.92 34.19 28.62
C PHE A 19 22.51 34.08 27.97
N SER A 20 22.33 34.74 26.82
CA SER A 20 21.15 34.54 25.98
C SER A 20 21.21 33.12 25.43
N LEU A 21 20.46 32.20 26.00
CA LEU A 21 20.19 30.93 25.38
C LEU A 21 19.56 31.22 24.00
N PRO A 22 20.04 30.57 22.92
CA PRO A 22 19.40 30.76 21.61
C PRO A 22 17.93 30.39 21.76
N ALA A 23 17.03 31.29 21.37
CA ALA A 23 15.62 31.02 21.30
C ALA A 23 15.42 29.83 20.37
N VAL A 24 14.96 28.70 20.91
CA VAL A 24 14.54 27.57 20.09
C VAL A 24 13.38 28.11 19.27
N GLY A 25 13.58 28.27 17.97
CA GLY A 25 12.54 28.72 17.05
C GLY A 25 11.33 27.79 17.15
N ALA A 26 10.11 28.31 16.92
CA ALA A 26 8.92 27.47 16.87
C ALA A 26 9.13 26.36 15.81
N PRO A 27 8.66 25.13 16.07
CA PRO A 27 8.76 24.03 15.12
C PRO A 27 8.10 24.37 13.79
N ILE A 28 8.67 23.89 12.70
CA ILE A 28 8.07 24.03 11.36
C ILE A 28 6.85 23.10 11.28
N GLU A 29 5.68 23.67 11.10
CA GLU A 29 4.44 22.90 10.93
C GLU A 29 4.37 22.37 9.51
N LEU A 30 4.14 21.07 9.35
CA LEU A 30 4.05 20.33 8.10
C LEU A 30 2.77 19.50 8.09
N GLU A 31 2.18 19.36 6.93
CA GLU A 31 1.01 18.49 6.75
C GLU A 31 1.39 17.18 6.05
N LEU A 32 0.83 16.08 6.58
CA LEU A 32 0.77 14.79 5.90
C LEU A 32 -0.69 14.51 5.54
N SER A 33 -1.01 14.54 4.24
CA SER A 33 -2.37 14.31 3.75
C SER A 33 -2.63 12.84 3.44
N HIS A 34 -3.87 12.38 3.67
CA HIS A 34 -4.30 11.00 3.41
C HIS A 34 -5.78 10.92 3.00
N GLN A 35 -6.19 9.73 2.53
CA GLN A 35 -7.60 9.34 2.29
C GLN A 35 -7.96 8.03 3.01
N LEU A 36 -7.27 7.71 4.10
CA LEU A 36 -7.51 6.52 4.91
C LEU A 36 -8.87 6.60 5.62
N ASP A 37 -9.47 5.45 5.92
CA ASP A 37 -10.53 5.32 6.91
C ASP A 37 -10.03 5.71 8.32
N GLU A 38 -10.95 5.78 9.28
CA GLU A 38 -10.67 6.24 10.63
C GLU A 38 -9.64 5.35 11.35
N GLU A 39 -9.80 4.04 11.27
CA GLU A 39 -8.92 3.08 11.97
C GLU A 39 -7.48 3.10 11.42
N ARG A 40 -7.32 3.14 10.09
CA ARG A 40 -5.99 3.26 9.47
C ARG A 40 -5.37 4.62 9.69
N ALA A 41 -6.19 5.69 9.73
CA ALA A 41 -5.74 7.04 10.04
C ALA A 41 -5.21 7.14 11.47
N GLU A 42 -5.89 6.55 12.47
CA GLU A 42 -5.44 6.50 13.86
C GLU A 42 -4.05 5.84 14.01
N ARG A 43 -3.80 4.77 13.25
CA ARG A 43 -2.47 4.12 13.25
C ARG A 43 -1.39 5.02 12.68
N LEU A 44 -1.68 5.74 11.60
CA LEU A 44 -0.75 6.71 11.02
C LEU A 44 -0.53 7.89 11.96
N GLU A 45 -1.56 8.34 12.66
CA GLU A 45 -1.47 9.42 13.65
C GLU A 45 -0.55 9.04 14.82
N LYS A 46 -0.63 7.81 15.33
CA LYS A 46 0.31 7.30 16.35
C LYS A 46 1.76 7.34 15.87
N LEU A 47 2.01 7.03 14.61
CA LEU A 47 3.34 7.09 14.00
C LEU A 47 3.84 8.53 13.86
N VAL A 48 2.97 9.45 13.43
CA VAL A 48 3.25 10.89 13.36
C VAL A 48 3.51 11.47 14.76
N ALA A 49 2.71 11.13 15.75
CA ALA A 49 2.90 11.55 17.14
C ALA A 49 4.23 11.05 17.70
N LEU A 50 4.63 9.81 17.39
CA LEU A 50 5.93 9.27 17.80
C LEU A 50 7.10 10.07 17.19
N PHE A 51 7.02 10.41 15.90
CA PHE A 51 8.01 11.27 15.27
C PHE A 51 8.08 12.65 15.97
N ASN A 52 6.92 13.29 16.15
CA ASN A 52 6.83 14.61 16.76
C ASN A 52 7.40 14.63 18.19
N SER A 53 7.27 13.52 18.93
CA SER A 53 7.80 13.41 20.30
C SER A 53 9.34 13.27 20.36
N ARG A 54 9.98 12.78 19.28
CA ARG A 54 11.42 12.49 19.25
C ARG A 54 12.29 13.70 18.86
N GLN A 55 11.69 14.78 18.38
CA GLN A 55 12.41 15.98 17.94
C GLN A 55 11.50 17.22 18.05
N LYS A 56 12.10 18.45 17.96
CA LYS A 56 11.41 19.73 18.15
C LYS A 56 11.49 20.66 16.95
N ASP A 57 12.20 20.28 15.91
CA ASP A 57 12.49 21.17 14.76
C ASP A 57 11.32 21.24 13.77
N SER A 58 10.55 20.17 13.63
CA SER A 58 9.40 20.10 12.74
C SER A 58 8.30 19.26 13.35
N GLN A 59 7.04 19.61 13.08
CA GLN A 59 5.89 18.84 13.53
C GLN A 59 4.96 18.54 12.37
N PHE A 60 4.59 17.28 12.22
CA PHE A 60 3.60 16.87 11.24
C PHE A 60 2.20 16.85 11.86
N LYS A 61 1.24 17.37 11.09
CA LYS A 61 -0.18 17.24 11.34
C LYS A 61 -0.80 16.35 10.25
N LEU A 62 -1.57 15.37 10.68
CA LEU A 62 -2.31 14.52 9.77
C LEU A 62 -3.57 15.25 9.30
N VAL A 63 -3.83 15.28 7.98
CA VAL A 63 -4.98 15.95 7.40
C VAL A 63 -5.67 15.07 6.36
N ARG A 64 -7.01 15.05 6.36
CA ARG A 64 -7.77 14.34 5.33
C ARG A 64 -7.72 15.14 4.03
N ARG A 65 -7.22 14.51 2.95
CA ARG A 65 -7.13 15.14 1.63
C ARG A 65 -8.50 15.21 0.97
N SER A 66 -8.88 16.42 0.51
CA SER A 66 -10.03 16.63 -0.34
C SER A 66 -9.67 16.48 -1.81
N SER A 67 -10.64 16.07 -2.64
CA SER A 67 -10.44 16.01 -4.09
C SER A 67 -10.10 17.39 -4.65
N GLY A 68 -9.05 17.49 -5.48
CA GLY A 68 -8.62 18.76 -6.08
C GLY A 68 -7.83 19.70 -5.16
N SER A 69 -7.54 19.33 -3.91
CA SER A 69 -6.67 20.14 -3.04
C SER A 69 -5.22 20.09 -3.51
N ALA A 70 -4.50 21.21 -3.32
CA ALA A 70 -3.06 21.25 -3.57
C ALA A 70 -2.33 20.21 -2.68
N PRO A 71 -1.24 19.61 -3.14
CA PRO A 71 -0.47 18.66 -2.35
C PRO A 71 0.07 19.27 -1.06
N SER A 72 -0.06 18.56 0.06
CA SER A 72 0.60 18.86 1.33
C SER A 72 2.11 18.60 1.27
N ALA A 73 2.86 18.90 2.31
CA ALA A 73 4.30 18.63 2.39
C ALA A 73 4.62 17.14 2.15
N LEU A 74 3.81 16.25 2.75
CA LEU A 74 3.77 14.83 2.45
C LEU A 74 2.36 14.41 2.08
N ASN A 75 2.24 13.45 1.18
CA ASN A 75 0.96 12.93 0.71
C ASN A 75 1.01 11.41 0.69
N LEU A 76 0.13 10.76 1.46
CA LEU A 76 -0.06 9.32 1.35
C LEU A 76 -1.00 9.06 0.17
N VAL A 77 -0.46 8.41 -0.85
CA VAL A 77 -1.09 8.21 -2.15
C VAL A 77 -1.22 6.73 -2.40
N THR A 78 -2.40 6.28 -2.77
CA THR A 78 -2.66 4.90 -3.15
C THR A 78 -2.00 4.59 -4.50
N ARG A 79 -1.88 3.30 -4.82
CA ARG A 79 -1.36 2.86 -6.12
C ARG A 79 -2.20 3.41 -7.28
N GLU A 80 -3.50 3.49 -7.11
CA GLU A 80 -4.44 3.99 -8.11
C GLU A 80 -4.24 5.48 -8.40
N GLU A 81 -4.03 6.29 -7.35
CA GLU A 81 -3.79 7.73 -7.44
C GLU A 81 -2.38 8.08 -7.94
N GLN A 82 -1.43 7.14 -7.82
CA GLN A 82 0.00 7.37 -8.11
C GLN A 82 0.24 7.91 -9.51
N ALA A 83 -0.52 7.43 -10.51
CA ALA A 83 -0.36 7.85 -11.89
C ALA A 83 -0.66 9.34 -12.09
N GLN A 84 -1.64 9.89 -11.36
CA GLN A 84 -1.95 11.32 -11.36
C GLN A 84 -0.78 12.14 -10.81
N PHE A 85 -0.18 11.70 -9.69
CA PHE A 85 1.00 12.35 -9.12
C PHE A 85 2.20 12.32 -10.07
N VAL A 86 2.42 11.21 -10.77
CA VAL A 86 3.49 11.11 -11.78
C VAL A 86 3.23 12.03 -12.98
N ALA A 87 1.99 12.17 -13.41
CA ALA A 87 1.61 13.07 -14.51
C ALA A 87 1.74 14.54 -14.14
N ALA A 88 1.47 14.89 -12.88
CA ALA A 88 1.50 16.26 -12.35
C ALA A 88 2.92 16.69 -11.93
N LYS A 89 3.85 16.69 -12.85
CA LYS A 89 5.31 16.88 -12.63
C LYS A 89 5.72 18.11 -11.79
N ARG A 90 4.86 19.12 -11.66
CA ARG A 90 5.13 20.33 -10.87
C ARG A 90 4.57 20.27 -9.47
N GLU A 91 3.71 19.30 -9.17
CA GLU A 91 3.01 19.19 -7.90
C GLU A 91 3.76 18.31 -6.89
N PHE A 92 4.74 17.53 -7.34
CA PHE A 92 5.58 16.74 -6.45
C PHE A 92 7.08 16.94 -6.71
N LYS A 93 7.89 16.72 -5.68
CA LYS A 93 9.35 16.70 -5.78
C LYS A 93 9.85 15.27 -5.60
N PRO A 94 10.67 14.72 -6.52
CA PRO A 94 11.24 13.39 -6.40
C PRO A 94 11.96 13.17 -5.06
N LEU A 95 11.66 12.08 -4.37
CA LEU A 95 12.18 11.79 -3.04
C LEU A 95 13.71 11.83 -2.98
N HIS A 96 14.39 11.22 -3.96
CA HIS A 96 15.86 11.22 -4.01
C HIS A 96 16.47 12.63 -4.09
N LEU A 97 15.77 13.60 -4.71
CA LEU A 97 16.22 14.99 -4.74
C LEU A 97 16.02 15.68 -3.39
N VAL A 98 14.90 15.42 -2.72
CA VAL A 98 14.62 15.96 -1.38
C VAL A 98 15.68 15.50 -0.39
N MET A 99 15.97 14.19 -0.36
CA MET A 99 16.97 13.61 0.53
C MET A 99 18.37 14.17 0.26
N LYS A 100 18.75 14.28 -1.03
CA LYS A 100 20.05 14.88 -1.43
C LYS A 100 20.18 16.33 -0.99
N GLU A 101 19.16 17.15 -1.22
CA GLU A 101 19.18 18.59 -0.86
C GLU A 101 19.16 18.81 0.65
N ALA A 102 18.52 17.93 1.41
CA ALA A 102 18.53 17.95 2.86
C ALA A 102 19.84 17.43 3.48
N GLY A 103 20.77 16.91 2.67
CA GLY A 103 22.01 16.30 3.16
C GLY A 103 21.82 14.97 3.89
N GLU A 104 20.67 14.33 3.72
CA GLU A 104 20.37 13.03 4.34
C GLU A 104 20.85 11.88 3.45
N ALA A 105 21.57 10.93 4.06
CA ALA A 105 21.99 9.73 3.37
C ALA A 105 20.76 8.91 2.96
N PHE A 106 20.64 8.58 1.67
CA PHE A 106 19.51 7.84 1.14
C PHE A 106 19.97 6.89 0.03
N ASP A 107 19.87 5.60 0.32
CA ASP A 107 20.19 4.55 -0.64
C ASP A 107 18.90 3.84 -1.07
N ALA A 108 18.50 4.03 -2.33
CA ALA A 108 17.32 3.38 -2.89
C ALA A 108 17.47 1.85 -2.99
N THR A 109 18.69 1.30 -2.97
CA THR A 109 18.93 -0.15 -3.12
C THR A 109 18.56 -0.92 -1.85
N GLN A 110 18.45 -0.25 -0.70
CA GLN A 110 17.99 -0.88 0.54
C GLN A 110 16.52 -1.37 0.46
N PHE A 111 15.71 -0.78 -0.43
CA PHE A 111 14.32 -1.14 -0.61
C PHE A 111 14.18 -2.35 -1.51
N ALA A 112 13.22 -3.22 -1.21
CA ALA A 112 12.96 -4.42 -1.97
C ALA A 112 12.65 -4.10 -3.45
N PRO A 113 13.25 -4.83 -4.42
CA PRO A 113 13.07 -4.56 -5.84
C PRO A 113 11.59 -4.48 -6.26
N GLU A 114 10.76 -5.40 -5.74
CA GLU A 114 9.33 -5.49 -6.00
C GLU A 114 8.53 -4.24 -5.55
N LEU A 115 9.05 -3.50 -4.56
CA LEU A 115 8.45 -2.25 -4.09
C LEU A 115 8.95 -1.03 -4.87
N ARG A 116 10.15 -1.11 -5.47
CA ARG A 116 10.75 -0.01 -6.24
C ARG A 116 10.18 0.12 -7.65
N VAL A 117 9.77 -0.97 -8.27
CA VAL A 117 9.38 -1.05 -9.69
C VAL A 117 8.37 0.05 -10.07
N ASN A 118 7.42 0.35 -9.20
CA ASN A 118 6.37 1.35 -9.44
C ASN A 118 6.72 2.77 -8.97
N LEU A 119 7.78 2.91 -8.17
CA LEU A 119 8.12 4.16 -7.47
C LEU A 119 9.47 4.73 -7.89
N ALA A 120 10.17 4.11 -8.82
CA ALA A 120 11.47 4.58 -9.32
C ALA A 120 11.34 5.16 -10.75
N ASP A 121 12.24 6.08 -11.09
CA ASP A 121 12.44 6.56 -12.45
C ASP A 121 13.19 5.52 -13.32
N SER A 122 13.46 5.84 -14.56
CA SER A 122 14.21 4.97 -15.49
C SER A 122 15.67 4.74 -15.09
N LYS A 123 16.21 5.51 -14.13
CA LYS A 123 17.57 5.38 -13.59
C LYS A 123 17.58 4.62 -12.26
N GLY A 124 16.42 4.18 -11.75
CA GLY A 124 16.28 3.49 -10.48
C GLY A 124 16.19 4.41 -9.26
N ASN A 125 16.12 5.73 -9.43
CA ASN A 125 15.97 6.68 -8.34
C ASN A 125 14.53 6.70 -7.84
N LEU A 126 14.32 6.62 -6.52
CA LEU A 126 12.97 6.68 -5.95
C LEU A 126 12.33 8.07 -6.08
N LEU A 127 11.13 8.09 -6.63
CA LEU A 127 10.27 9.27 -6.74
C LEU A 127 9.44 9.48 -5.46
N ALA A 128 9.07 8.38 -4.81
CA ALA A 128 8.29 8.35 -3.57
C ALA A 128 8.77 7.21 -2.66
N LEU A 129 8.40 7.26 -1.38
CA LEU A 129 8.70 6.19 -0.42
C LEU A 129 7.58 5.16 -0.41
N PRO A 130 7.84 3.86 -0.63
CA PRO A 130 6.85 2.81 -0.33
C PRO A 130 6.58 2.81 1.18
N LEU A 131 5.31 2.81 1.62
CA LEU A 131 5.02 2.82 3.07
C LEU A 131 4.14 1.63 3.49
N ALA A 132 2.98 1.49 2.91
CA ALA A 132 1.96 0.52 3.33
C ALA A 132 1.65 -0.44 2.17
N TRP A 133 2.59 -1.34 1.90
CA TRP A 133 2.50 -2.30 0.79
C TRP A 133 2.20 -3.71 1.28
N SER A 134 1.41 -4.45 0.51
CA SER A 134 0.99 -5.81 0.82
C SER A 134 0.76 -6.61 -0.46
N THR A 135 0.54 -7.92 -0.32
CA THR A 135 0.06 -8.79 -1.41
C THR A 135 -1.33 -9.32 -1.08
N PRO A 136 -2.15 -9.69 -2.07
CA PRO A 136 -3.41 -10.36 -1.79
C PRO A 136 -3.15 -11.77 -1.30
N VAL A 137 -3.94 -12.19 -0.31
CA VAL A 137 -3.94 -13.53 0.27
C VAL A 137 -5.38 -14.05 0.39
N LEU A 138 -5.53 -15.34 0.64
CA LEU A 138 -6.81 -15.94 1.07
C LEU A 138 -6.81 -16.05 2.59
N PHE A 139 -7.80 -15.46 3.23
CA PHE A 139 -8.15 -15.69 4.62
C PHE A 139 -9.29 -16.71 4.74
N ILE A 140 -9.26 -17.53 5.77
CA ILE A 140 -10.37 -18.42 6.13
C ILE A 140 -10.75 -18.21 7.60
N ASN A 141 -12.03 -18.32 7.90
CA ASN A 141 -12.55 -18.40 9.25
C ASN A 141 -12.55 -19.88 9.68
N LYS A 142 -11.61 -20.23 10.56
CA LYS A 142 -11.42 -21.61 11.02
C LYS A 142 -12.64 -22.19 11.76
N GLU A 143 -13.40 -21.34 12.47
CA GLU A 143 -14.62 -21.77 13.14
C GLU A 143 -15.71 -22.13 12.13
N SER A 144 -15.92 -21.28 11.12
CA SER A 144 -16.86 -21.54 10.03
C SER A 144 -16.48 -22.80 9.25
N PHE A 145 -15.18 -23.03 9.02
CA PHE A 145 -14.68 -24.27 8.39
C PHE A 145 -15.02 -25.51 9.20
N ARG A 146 -14.79 -25.51 10.52
CA ARG A 146 -15.14 -26.64 11.39
C ARG A 146 -16.65 -26.92 11.36
N LYS A 147 -17.48 -25.88 11.41
CA LYS A 147 -18.95 -26.00 11.33
C LYS A 147 -19.41 -26.63 10.00
N ALA A 148 -18.70 -26.34 8.91
CA ALA A 148 -18.96 -26.88 7.59
C ALA A 148 -18.30 -28.25 7.32
N GLY A 149 -17.66 -28.87 8.33
CA GLY A 149 -16.94 -30.13 8.18
C GLY A 149 -15.68 -30.06 7.31
N LEU A 150 -15.10 -28.84 7.20
CA LEU A 150 -13.85 -28.59 6.49
C LEU A 150 -12.67 -28.61 7.46
N ASP A 151 -11.50 -29.06 7.00
CA ASP A 151 -10.26 -29.00 7.76
C ASP A 151 -9.70 -27.56 7.81
N PRO A 152 -9.71 -26.89 8.98
CA PRO A 152 -9.27 -25.51 9.09
C PRO A 152 -7.76 -25.33 8.91
N GLU A 153 -6.97 -26.42 8.95
CA GLU A 153 -5.52 -26.38 8.75
C GLU A 153 -5.13 -26.65 7.28
N LYS A 154 -6.12 -26.89 6.42
CA LYS A 154 -5.97 -27.07 4.97
C LYS A 154 -6.78 -26.05 4.18
N PRO A 155 -6.38 -24.76 4.20
CA PRO A 155 -7.08 -23.74 3.44
C PRO A 155 -6.96 -24.01 1.93
N PRO A 156 -7.99 -23.64 1.16
CA PRO A 156 -7.98 -23.76 -0.30
C PRO A 156 -6.74 -23.10 -0.94
N LYS A 157 -6.20 -23.73 -1.98
CA LYS A 157 -5.09 -23.21 -2.79
C LYS A 157 -5.50 -22.93 -4.24
N THR A 158 -6.54 -23.59 -4.71
CA THR A 158 -7.04 -23.39 -6.07
C THR A 158 -8.43 -22.78 -6.05
N TRP A 159 -8.80 -22.10 -7.14
CA TRP A 159 -10.15 -21.55 -7.26
C TRP A 159 -11.23 -22.62 -7.24
N GLN A 160 -10.91 -23.86 -7.70
CA GLN A 160 -11.82 -24.99 -7.60
C GLN A 160 -12.01 -25.42 -6.13
N GLU A 161 -10.95 -25.42 -5.32
CA GLU A 161 -11.06 -25.72 -3.89
C GLU A 161 -11.83 -24.63 -3.14
N VAL A 162 -11.67 -23.34 -3.52
CA VAL A 162 -12.49 -22.23 -2.98
C VAL A 162 -13.96 -22.47 -3.25
N GLN A 163 -14.34 -22.88 -4.47
CA GLN A 163 -15.70 -23.20 -4.80
C GLN A 163 -16.26 -24.33 -3.93
N LYS A 164 -15.51 -25.44 -3.80
CA LYS A 164 -15.92 -26.59 -2.98
C LYS A 164 -16.08 -26.21 -1.50
N ALA A 165 -15.21 -25.34 -1.00
CA ALA A 165 -15.30 -24.84 0.37
C ALA A 165 -16.51 -23.90 0.53
N ALA A 166 -16.76 -23.01 -0.44
CA ALA A 166 -17.89 -22.10 -0.41
C ALA A 166 -19.25 -22.84 -0.46
N ASP A 167 -19.33 -23.89 -1.25
CA ASP A 167 -20.49 -24.79 -1.30
C ASP A 167 -20.82 -25.38 0.09
N LYS A 168 -19.82 -26.01 0.74
CA LYS A 168 -19.98 -26.56 2.08
C LYS A 168 -20.30 -25.53 3.16
N LEU A 169 -19.68 -24.34 3.07
CA LEU A 169 -19.98 -23.23 3.97
C LEU A 169 -21.43 -22.76 3.80
N PHE A 170 -21.91 -22.67 2.55
CA PHE A 170 -23.30 -22.33 2.25
C PHE A 170 -24.26 -23.37 2.82
N ASP A 171 -24.01 -24.66 2.61
CA ASP A 171 -24.81 -25.75 3.15
C ASP A 171 -24.83 -25.77 4.69
N ALA A 172 -23.75 -25.32 5.33
CA ALA A 172 -23.66 -25.15 6.77
C ALA A 172 -24.34 -23.86 7.29
N GLY A 173 -25.04 -23.11 6.41
CA GLY A 173 -25.81 -21.92 6.76
C GLY A 173 -25.04 -20.60 6.72
N SER A 174 -23.85 -20.56 6.13
CA SER A 174 -23.11 -19.29 5.96
C SER A 174 -23.84 -18.37 5.00
N THR A 175 -24.09 -17.13 5.43
CA THR A 175 -24.65 -16.07 4.56
C THR A 175 -23.60 -15.38 3.71
N CYS A 176 -22.31 -15.58 4.04
CA CYS A 176 -21.16 -15.06 3.29
C CYS A 176 -20.07 -16.13 3.21
N PRO A 177 -20.24 -17.18 2.36
CA PRO A 177 -19.24 -18.25 2.23
C PRO A 177 -17.88 -17.74 1.74
N TYR A 178 -17.88 -16.89 0.70
CA TYR A 178 -16.70 -16.25 0.14
C TYR A 178 -16.98 -14.80 -0.25
N THR A 179 -16.01 -13.93 -0.04
CA THR A 179 -16.04 -12.53 -0.45
C THR A 179 -14.65 -12.03 -0.86
N THR A 180 -14.57 -10.81 -1.42
CA THR A 180 -13.34 -10.17 -1.84
C THR A 180 -13.38 -8.67 -1.57
N SER A 181 -12.23 -8.08 -1.25
CA SER A 181 -11.99 -6.65 -1.31
C SER A 181 -11.07 -6.31 -2.48
N TRP A 182 -11.09 -5.07 -2.95
CA TRP A 182 -10.22 -4.59 -4.03
C TRP A 182 -10.31 -5.45 -5.31
N PRO A 183 -11.52 -5.66 -5.86
CA PRO A 183 -11.79 -6.70 -6.84
C PRO A 183 -10.94 -6.60 -8.11
N ALA A 184 -10.71 -5.41 -8.64
CA ALA A 184 -9.86 -5.25 -9.81
C ALA A 184 -8.40 -5.66 -9.55
N TRP A 185 -7.87 -5.36 -8.34
CA TRP A 185 -6.52 -5.74 -7.94
C TRP A 185 -6.40 -7.27 -7.72
N VAL A 186 -7.39 -7.89 -7.07
CA VAL A 186 -7.40 -9.34 -6.80
C VAL A 186 -7.68 -10.14 -8.07
N HIS A 187 -8.82 -9.87 -8.73
CA HIS A 187 -9.38 -10.74 -9.79
C HIS A 187 -8.93 -10.40 -11.21
N ILE A 188 -8.27 -9.25 -11.43
CA ILE A 188 -7.67 -8.92 -12.73
C ILE A 188 -6.16 -8.88 -12.63
N ASP A 189 -5.59 -7.97 -11.84
CA ASP A 189 -4.14 -7.77 -11.81
C ASP A 189 -3.40 -8.99 -11.23
N ASN A 190 -3.80 -9.42 -10.04
CA ASN A 190 -3.12 -10.52 -9.36
C ASN A 190 -3.47 -11.89 -9.94
N LEU A 191 -4.71 -12.08 -10.41
CA LEU A 191 -5.03 -13.26 -11.20
C LEU A 191 -4.09 -13.37 -12.40
N SER A 192 -3.95 -12.28 -13.17
CA SER A 192 -3.13 -12.26 -14.37
C SER A 192 -1.64 -12.49 -14.05
N THR A 193 -1.11 -11.77 -13.05
CA THR A 193 0.30 -11.87 -12.64
C THR A 193 0.62 -13.26 -12.06
N TRP A 194 -0.28 -13.81 -11.25
CA TRP A 194 -0.14 -15.12 -10.62
C TRP A 194 -0.06 -16.26 -11.65
N HIS A 195 -0.68 -16.06 -12.82
CA HIS A 195 -0.65 -16.98 -13.96
C HIS A 195 0.32 -16.58 -15.08
N GLY A 196 1.03 -15.44 -14.93
CA GLY A 196 1.95 -14.94 -15.95
C GLY A 196 1.28 -14.46 -17.23
N VAL A 197 0.00 -14.09 -17.17
CA VAL A 197 -0.78 -13.58 -18.31
C VAL A 197 -0.74 -12.06 -18.32
N PRO A 198 -0.27 -11.40 -19.40
CA PRO A 198 -0.23 -9.94 -19.45
C PRO A 198 -1.62 -9.30 -19.39
N ILE A 199 -1.71 -8.13 -18.74
CA ILE A 199 -2.91 -7.28 -18.75
C ILE A 199 -2.87 -6.21 -19.85
N THR A 200 -1.75 -6.10 -20.55
CA THR A 200 -1.56 -5.21 -21.71
C THR A 200 -0.97 -5.98 -22.87
N ASP A 201 -1.26 -5.52 -24.08
CA ASP A 201 -0.62 -6.02 -25.30
C ASP A 201 0.80 -5.42 -25.49
N GLY A 202 1.54 -5.89 -26.50
CA GLY A 202 2.88 -5.39 -26.81
C GLY A 202 2.92 -3.90 -27.25
N LYS A 203 1.78 -3.25 -27.42
CA LYS A 203 1.63 -1.81 -27.73
C LYS A 203 1.21 -0.98 -26.51
N GLY A 204 1.12 -1.62 -25.33
CA GLY A 204 0.71 -0.95 -24.09
C GLY A 204 -0.79 -0.70 -23.97
N ARG A 205 -1.63 -1.33 -24.80
CA ARG A 205 -3.09 -1.26 -24.70
C ARG A 205 -3.57 -2.34 -23.74
N LEU A 206 -4.68 -2.07 -23.04
CA LEU A 206 -5.34 -3.06 -22.19
C LEU A 206 -5.78 -4.28 -23.01
N ALA A 207 -5.55 -5.47 -22.44
CA ALA A 207 -5.80 -6.77 -23.07
C ALA A 207 -6.16 -7.86 -22.03
N PHE A 208 -6.77 -7.50 -20.91
CA PHE A 208 -7.16 -8.43 -19.83
C PHE A 208 -8.51 -9.13 -20.06
N ASN A 209 -8.84 -9.42 -21.32
CA ASN A 209 -10.04 -10.15 -21.73
C ASN A 209 -9.69 -11.50 -22.41
N SER A 210 -8.56 -12.09 -22.02
CA SER A 210 -8.12 -13.40 -22.48
C SER A 210 -8.95 -14.52 -21.85
N LEU A 211 -8.74 -15.74 -22.31
CA LEU A 211 -9.48 -16.91 -21.84
C LEU A 211 -9.39 -17.10 -20.31
N LEU A 212 -8.23 -16.83 -19.70
CA LEU A 212 -8.04 -16.93 -18.25
C LEU A 212 -8.99 -16.00 -17.49
N GLN A 213 -8.99 -14.70 -17.82
CA GLN A 213 -9.81 -13.71 -17.12
C GLN A 213 -11.30 -13.95 -17.37
N VAL A 214 -11.68 -14.29 -18.61
CA VAL A 214 -13.08 -14.61 -18.97
C VAL A 214 -13.57 -15.84 -18.19
N LYS A 215 -12.79 -16.93 -18.14
CA LYS A 215 -13.10 -18.13 -17.37
C LYS A 215 -13.28 -17.79 -15.88
N HIS A 216 -12.36 -17.07 -15.31
CA HIS A 216 -12.40 -16.68 -13.89
C HIS A 216 -13.62 -15.82 -13.57
N LEU A 217 -13.91 -14.78 -14.37
CA LEU A 217 -15.09 -13.94 -14.17
C LEU A 217 -16.41 -14.73 -14.37
N ALA A 218 -16.47 -15.64 -15.33
CA ALA A 218 -17.64 -16.50 -15.52
C ALA A 218 -17.86 -17.41 -14.31
N GLN A 219 -16.80 -17.96 -13.74
CA GLN A 219 -16.85 -18.79 -12.54
C GLN A 219 -17.35 -17.98 -11.33
N THR A 220 -16.77 -16.82 -11.04
CA THR A 220 -17.21 -15.96 -9.93
C THR A 220 -18.62 -15.41 -10.13
N THR A 221 -19.05 -15.17 -11.39
CA THR A 221 -20.44 -14.81 -11.72
C THR A 221 -21.40 -15.96 -11.38
N THR A 222 -20.99 -17.20 -11.66
CA THR A 222 -21.79 -18.38 -11.31
C THR A 222 -21.90 -18.51 -9.78
N TRP A 223 -20.79 -18.26 -9.05
CA TRP A 223 -20.81 -18.28 -7.60
C TRP A 223 -21.67 -17.17 -6.99
N ALA A 224 -21.69 -15.98 -7.59
CA ALA A 224 -22.59 -14.91 -7.16
C ALA A 224 -24.06 -15.31 -7.28
N LYS A 225 -24.46 -15.93 -8.40
CA LYS A 225 -25.81 -16.47 -8.60
C LYS A 225 -26.17 -17.58 -7.62
N ALA A 226 -25.21 -18.44 -7.29
CA ALA A 226 -25.37 -19.52 -6.32
C ALA A 226 -25.26 -19.05 -4.85
N ARG A 227 -24.96 -17.78 -4.60
CA ARG A 227 -24.72 -17.19 -3.28
C ARG A 227 -23.49 -17.79 -2.55
N TYR A 228 -22.57 -18.37 -3.28
CA TYR A 228 -21.28 -18.80 -2.78
C TYR A 228 -20.30 -17.61 -2.66
N PHE A 229 -20.47 -16.60 -3.51
CA PHE A 229 -19.73 -15.35 -3.51
C PHE A 229 -20.67 -14.18 -3.21
N ILE A 230 -20.35 -13.41 -2.18
CA ILE A 230 -21.08 -12.20 -1.79
C ILE A 230 -20.18 -11.01 -2.01
N TYR A 231 -20.57 -10.11 -2.89
CA TYR A 231 -19.86 -8.87 -3.16
C TYR A 231 -20.51 -7.73 -2.37
N PHE A 232 -19.71 -6.95 -1.66
CA PHE A 232 -20.19 -5.83 -0.85
C PHE A 232 -19.90 -4.49 -1.51
N ASP A 233 -18.62 -4.20 -1.79
CA ASP A 233 -18.19 -2.94 -2.41
C ASP A 233 -16.83 -3.08 -3.12
N ARG A 234 -16.36 -1.97 -3.69
CA ARG A 234 -15.08 -1.87 -4.40
C ARG A 234 -13.86 -1.75 -3.51
N ARG A 235 -14.04 -1.49 -2.23
CA ARG A 235 -12.97 -1.15 -1.30
C ARG A 235 -12.81 -2.22 -0.21
N ASP A 236 -13.16 -1.91 1.00
CA ASP A 236 -12.79 -2.65 2.20
C ASP A 236 -13.97 -3.05 3.09
N GLU A 237 -15.22 -2.95 2.61
CA GLU A 237 -16.37 -3.44 3.38
C GLU A 237 -16.27 -4.95 3.63
N ALA A 238 -15.80 -5.72 2.65
CA ALA A 238 -15.58 -7.15 2.83
C ALA A 238 -14.51 -7.46 3.90
N ASP A 239 -13.47 -6.61 4.04
CA ASP A 239 -12.46 -6.71 5.10
C ASP A 239 -13.12 -6.58 6.47
N ARG A 240 -13.99 -5.59 6.66
CA ARG A 240 -14.73 -5.35 7.91
C ARG A 240 -15.69 -6.50 8.24
N ARG A 241 -16.42 -7.01 7.23
CA ARG A 241 -17.31 -8.16 7.40
C ARG A 241 -16.57 -9.43 7.82
N PHE A 242 -15.43 -9.67 7.19
CA PHE A 242 -14.58 -10.79 7.59
C PHE A 242 -14.01 -10.61 9.00
N ALA A 243 -13.53 -9.41 9.35
CA ALA A 243 -13.02 -9.10 10.69
C ALA A 243 -14.08 -9.23 11.78
N ALA A 244 -15.35 -8.97 11.47
CA ALA A 244 -16.50 -9.22 12.36
C ALA A 244 -16.89 -10.69 12.47
N GLY A 245 -16.30 -11.59 11.66
CA GLY A 245 -16.62 -13.01 11.65
C GLY A 245 -17.80 -13.40 10.75
N ASP A 246 -18.36 -12.47 9.98
CA ASP A 246 -19.55 -12.68 9.14
C ASP A 246 -19.27 -13.60 7.95
N CYS A 247 -18.03 -13.64 7.44
CA CYS A 247 -17.66 -14.36 6.23
C CYS A 247 -16.76 -15.56 6.48
N GLY A 248 -16.95 -16.64 5.73
CA GLY A 248 -16.16 -17.87 5.81
C GLY A 248 -14.78 -17.76 5.17
N MET A 249 -14.69 -17.07 4.02
CA MET A 249 -13.46 -16.84 3.28
C MET A 249 -13.41 -15.42 2.71
N LEU A 250 -12.19 -14.85 2.64
CA LEU A 250 -11.92 -13.52 2.07
C LEU A 250 -10.63 -13.55 1.26
N THR A 251 -10.67 -13.04 0.01
CA THR A 251 -9.44 -12.63 -0.69
C THR A 251 -9.26 -11.12 -0.58
N SER A 252 -8.16 -10.70 0.03
CA SER A 252 -7.82 -9.30 0.25
C SER A 252 -6.33 -9.12 0.58
N SER A 253 -5.93 -7.88 0.86
CA SER A 253 -4.60 -7.51 1.35
C SER A 253 -4.25 -8.28 2.62
N ALA A 254 -3.03 -8.80 2.72
CA ALA A 254 -2.53 -9.44 3.95
C ALA A 254 -2.62 -8.50 5.18
N SER A 255 -2.70 -7.18 4.97
CA SER A 255 -2.87 -6.19 6.05
C SER A 255 -4.19 -6.30 6.81
N VAL A 256 -5.19 -6.98 6.26
CA VAL A 256 -6.47 -7.25 6.96
C VAL A 256 -6.26 -7.97 8.29
N TYR A 257 -5.22 -8.81 8.39
CA TYR A 257 -4.91 -9.51 9.64
C TYR A 257 -4.69 -8.56 10.83
N ALA A 258 -4.25 -7.34 10.56
CA ALA A 258 -4.07 -6.32 11.59
C ALA A 258 -5.39 -5.69 12.07
N LEU A 259 -6.51 -5.85 11.33
CA LEU A 259 -7.85 -5.40 11.73
C LEU A 259 -8.50 -6.39 12.72
N LEU A 260 -8.01 -7.62 12.77
CA LEU A 260 -8.57 -8.66 13.61
C LEU A 260 -8.21 -8.44 15.08
N ASP A 261 -9.16 -8.63 15.98
CA ASP A 261 -8.87 -8.79 17.40
C ASP A 261 -8.18 -10.13 17.69
N ASP A 262 -7.72 -10.34 18.91
CA ASP A 262 -6.95 -11.54 19.27
C ASP A 262 -7.75 -12.83 19.13
N LYS A 263 -9.07 -12.80 19.39
CA LYS A 263 -9.96 -13.95 19.21
C LYS A 263 -10.08 -14.34 17.74
N HIS A 264 -10.31 -13.34 16.87
CA HIS A 264 -10.44 -13.57 15.43
C HIS A 264 -9.09 -13.98 14.81
N LYS A 265 -7.95 -13.42 15.26
CA LYS A 265 -6.61 -13.87 14.82
C LYS A 265 -6.38 -15.36 15.07
N GLN A 266 -6.74 -15.86 16.25
CA GLN A 266 -6.60 -17.30 16.60
C GLN A 266 -7.48 -18.19 15.70
N ASN A 267 -8.62 -17.68 15.26
CA ASN A 267 -9.58 -18.37 14.40
C ASN A 267 -9.42 -18.05 12.91
N THR A 268 -8.36 -17.36 12.51
CA THR A 268 -8.08 -17.04 11.11
C THR A 268 -6.94 -17.89 10.57
N GLY A 269 -7.19 -18.56 9.46
CA GLY A 269 -6.14 -19.16 8.63
C GLY A 269 -5.77 -18.25 7.46
N VAL A 270 -4.53 -18.33 7.01
CA VAL A 270 -4.02 -17.56 5.88
C VAL A 270 -3.37 -18.48 4.87
N SER A 271 -3.72 -18.32 3.60
CA SER A 271 -3.17 -19.07 2.47
C SER A 271 -2.74 -18.12 1.35
N THR A 272 -1.97 -18.62 0.42
CA THR A 272 -1.66 -17.90 -0.81
C THR A 272 -2.93 -17.52 -1.56
N LEU A 273 -2.84 -16.52 -2.44
CA LEU A 273 -3.92 -16.24 -3.39
C LEU A 273 -4.22 -17.51 -4.18
N PRO A 274 -5.50 -17.92 -4.33
CA PRO A 274 -5.84 -19.10 -5.12
C PRO A 274 -5.45 -18.95 -6.59
N TYR A 275 -5.17 -20.08 -7.24
CA TYR A 275 -4.82 -20.12 -8.66
C TYR A 275 -5.66 -21.15 -9.42
N HIS A 276 -5.67 -21.09 -10.73
CA HIS A 276 -6.25 -22.12 -11.59
C HIS A 276 -5.19 -23.18 -11.87
N ASP A 277 -5.41 -24.41 -11.40
CA ASP A 277 -4.47 -25.54 -11.47
C ASP A 277 -4.37 -26.17 -12.88
N ASP A 278 -5.33 -25.84 -13.77
CA ASP A 278 -5.27 -26.20 -15.18
C ASP A 278 -4.41 -25.25 -16.03
N GLN A 279 -3.79 -24.24 -15.40
CA GLN A 279 -2.82 -23.35 -16.07
C GLN A 279 -1.41 -23.84 -15.80
N PRO A 280 -0.64 -24.27 -16.84
CA PRO A 280 0.75 -24.66 -16.64
C PRO A 280 1.57 -23.49 -16.08
N GLU A 281 2.56 -23.79 -15.25
CA GLU A 281 3.48 -22.83 -14.63
C GLU A 281 2.86 -21.88 -13.58
N ALA A 282 1.56 -21.94 -13.28
CA ALA A 282 0.98 -21.25 -12.14
C ALA A 282 1.20 -22.05 -10.83
N PRO A 283 1.34 -21.39 -9.66
CA PRO A 283 1.43 -19.96 -9.45
C PRO A 283 2.84 -19.40 -9.69
N LYS A 284 2.94 -18.18 -10.26
CA LYS A 284 4.23 -17.48 -10.45
C LYS A 284 4.54 -16.52 -9.30
N GLN A 285 3.96 -15.34 -9.34
CA GLN A 285 4.10 -14.31 -8.30
C GLN A 285 2.91 -13.37 -8.24
N THR A 286 2.69 -12.75 -7.09
CA THR A 286 1.69 -11.70 -6.93
C THR A 286 2.28 -10.32 -7.18
N LEU A 287 1.41 -9.36 -7.45
CA LEU A 287 1.75 -7.96 -7.59
C LEU A 287 1.43 -7.24 -6.28
N ALA A 288 2.47 -6.77 -5.60
CA ALA A 288 2.29 -5.97 -4.40
C ALA A 288 1.55 -4.66 -4.73
N GLY A 289 0.65 -4.27 -3.86
CA GLY A 289 -0.09 -3.01 -3.92
C GLY A 289 -0.11 -2.32 -2.58
N GLY A 290 -0.47 -1.04 -2.57
CA GLY A 290 -0.52 -0.28 -1.33
C GLY A 290 -0.34 1.22 -1.55
N SER A 291 0.11 1.91 -0.51
CA SER A 291 0.27 3.36 -0.52
C SER A 291 1.74 3.77 -0.37
N SER A 292 2.06 4.92 -0.92
CA SER A 292 3.39 5.52 -0.91
C SER A 292 3.33 6.97 -0.43
N LEU A 293 4.43 7.45 0.14
CA LEU A 293 4.57 8.85 0.54
C LEU A 293 5.21 9.65 -0.58
N TRP A 294 4.48 10.66 -1.06
CA TRP A 294 4.89 11.59 -2.10
C TRP A 294 5.16 12.97 -1.52
N VAL A 295 6.26 13.58 -1.89
CA VAL A 295 6.66 14.90 -1.38
C VAL A 295 6.04 15.98 -2.26
N GLY A 296 5.29 16.91 -1.65
CA GLY A 296 4.73 18.07 -2.37
C GLY A 296 5.81 19.01 -2.89
N GLY A 297 5.60 19.51 -4.12
CA GLY A 297 6.47 20.49 -4.75
C GLY A 297 6.31 21.90 -4.17
N GLY A 298 7.24 22.81 -4.52
CA GLY A 298 7.13 24.24 -4.21
C GLY A 298 7.30 24.60 -2.73
N ARG A 299 7.92 23.75 -1.92
CA ARG A 299 8.15 23.95 -0.49
C ARG A 299 9.47 24.70 -0.23
N LYS A 300 9.55 25.34 0.94
CA LYS A 300 10.78 25.99 1.40
C LYS A 300 11.86 24.96 1.77
N PRO A 301 13.15 25.28 1.69
CA PRO A 301 14.23 24.36 2.06
C PRO A 301 14.07 23.75 3.47
N ALA A 302 13.66 24.55 4.44
CA ALA A 302 13.45 24.08 5.80
C ALA A 302 12.29 23.07 5.94
N GLU A 303 11.22 23.21 5.12
CA GLU A 303 10.12 22.23 5.06
C GLU A 303 10.63 20.90 4.47
N TYR A 304 11.46 20.94 3.42
CA TYR A 304 12.08 19.74 2.85
C TYR A 304 13.03 19.04 3.84
N GLN A 305 13.74 19.78 4.69
CA GLN A 305 14.54 19.19 5.77
C GLN A 305 13.64 18.44 6.77
N GLY A 306 12.51 19.02 7.18
CA GLY A 306 11.52 18.34 8.02
C GLY A 306 10.97 17.06 7.38
N VAL A 307 10.65 17.13 6.09
CA VAL A 307 10.21 15.96 5.29
C VAL A 307 11.30 14.88 5.28
N ALA A 308 12.54 15.24 4.98
CA ALA A 308 13.65 14.29 4.92
C ALA A 308 13.91 13.58 6.26
N ARG A 309 13.82 14.30 7.39
CA ARG A 309 13.90 13.70 8.74
C ARG A 309 12.76 12.70 8.98
N PHE A 310 11.53 13.02 8.56
CA PHE A 310 10.41 12.10 8.70
C PHE A 310 10.61 10.84 7.85
N ILE A 311 11.11 10.99 6.61
CA ILE A 311 11.45 9.85 5.75
C ILE A 311 12.54 8.98 6.39
N ARG A 312 13.59 9.58 6.96
CA ARG A 312 14.62 8.85 7.68
C ARG A 312 14.05 8.08 8.86
N PHE A 313 13.22 8.73 9.70
CA PHE A 313 12.54 8.10 10.82
C PHE A 313 11.72 6.87 10.38
N ILE A 314 10.91 7.01 9.35
CA ILE A 314 10.08 5.90 8.83
C ILE A 314 10.94 4.74 8.30
N THR A 315 12.17 5.01 7.84
CA THR A 315 13.07 3.97 7.33
C THR A 315 13.93 3.32 8.41
N GLU A 316 13.86 3.78 9.66
CA GLU A 316 14.50 3.10 10.78
C GLU A 316 13.98 1.66 10.93
N PRO A 317 14.86 0.66 11.11
CA PRO A 317 14.43 -0.75 11.16
C PRO A 317 13.33 -1.02 12.21
N ASP A 318 13.46 -0.45 13.41
CA ASP A 318 12.48 -0.64 14.49
C ASP A 318 11.12 -0.04 14.18
N ILE A 319 11.10 1.12 13.50
CA ILE A 319 9.86 1.77 13.05
C ILE A 319 9.20 0.92 11.96
N GLN A 320 9.98 0.39 11.03
CA GLN A 320 9.45 -0.50 10.01
C GLN A 320 8.93 -1.82 10.58
N VAL A 321 9.60 -2.39 11.59
CA VAL A 321 9.09 -3.56 12.33
C VAL A 321 7.74 -3.23 12.94
N GLN A 322 7.60 -2.06 13.58
CA GLN A 322 6.32 -1.61 14.14
C GLN A 322 5.24 -1.47 13.04
N ILE A 323 5.54 -0.81 11.92
CA ILE A 323 4.62 -0.66 10.79
C ILE A 323 4.19 -2.02 10.26
N SER A 324 5.12 -2.96 10.09
CA SER A 324 4.83 -4.29 9.56
C SER A 324 4.00 -5.13 10.52
N THR A 325 4.33 -5.14 11.81
CA THR A 325 3.65 -6.02 12.79
C THR A 325 2.31 -5.48 13.23
N SER A 326 2.15 -4.16 13.39
CA SER A 326 0.89 -3.53 13.76
C SER A 326 -0.04 -3.26 12.57
N GLY A 327 0.52 -3.00 11.38
CA GLY A 327 -0.24 -2.68 10.17
C GLY A 327 -0.40 -3.85 9.18
N GLY A 328 0.30 -4.96 9.39
CA GLY A 328 0.25 -6.11 8.47
C GLY A 328 0.90 -5.84 7.11
N PHE A 329 1.77 -4.83 7.01
CA PHE A 329 2.43 -4.45 5.76
C PHE A 329 3.79 -5.11 5.59
N LEU A 330 4.23 -5.25 4.34
CA LEU A 330 5.56 -5.75 4.01
C LEU A 330 6.64 -4.79 4.53
N PRO A 331 7.68 -5.27 5.24
CA PRO A 331 8.84 -4.45 5.56
C PRO A 331 9.52 -3.97 4.27
N MET A 332 9.79 -2.67 4.21
CA MET A 332 10.28 -2.00 2.99
C MET A 332 11.74 -2.33 2.68
N THR A 333 12.58 -2.47 3.72
CA THR A 333 14.03 -2.66 3.56
C THR A 333 14.49 -4.06 3.94
N ALA A 334 15.66 -4.47 3.43
CA ALA A 334 16.27 -5.75 3.78
C ALA A 334 16.55 -5.86 5.29
N ALA A 335 17.00 -4.77 5.94
CA ALA A 335 17.24 -4.73 7.39
C ALA A 335 15.95 -4.95 8.19
N ALA A 336 14.85 -4.28 7.82
CA ALA A 336 13.56 -4.47 8.47
C ALA A 336 13.01 -5.88 8.24
N ARG A 337 13.21 -6.44 7.04
CA ARG A 337 12.82 -7.82 6.72
C ARG A 337 13.55 -8.82 7.60
N ALA A 338 14.87 -8.64 7.79
CA ALA A 338 15.66 -9.48 8.70
C ALA A 338 15.19 -9.34 10.16
N ALA A 339 14.87 -8.12 10.60
CA ALA A 339 14.37 -7.86 11.96
C ALA A 339 12.99 -8.49 12.23
N VAL A 340 12.11 -8.55 11.22
CA VAL A 340 10.82 -9.26 11.31
C VAL A 340 11.00 -10.78 11.25
N GLY A 341 12.12 -11.28 10.72
CA GLY A 341 12.36 -12.70 10.45
C GLY A 341 12.13 -13.62 11.66
N SER A 342 12.53 -13.22 12.87
CA SER A 342 12.29 -14.00 14.09
C SER A 342 10.79 -14.19 14.41
N ARG A 343 9.94 -13.21 14.09
CA ARG A 343 8.48 -13.29 14.24
C ARG A 343 7.86 -14.20 13.19
N LEU A 344 8.38 -14.14 11.95
CA LEU A 344 7.97 -15.07 10.89
C LEU A 344 8.24 -16.53 11.28
N LEU A 345 9.44 -16.81 11.83
CA LEU A 345 9.80 -18.16 12.28
C LEU A 345 8.92 -18.69 13.42
N ARG A 346 8.44 -17.81 14.31
CA ARG A 346 7.49 -18.19 15.39
C ARG A 346 6.03 -18.23 14.94
N ASN A 347 5.75 -17.92 13.68
CA ASN A 347 4.39 -17.81 13.14
C ASN A 347 3.52 -16.73 13.85
N ASP A 348 4.14 -15.74 14.44
CA ASP A 348 3.44 -14.62 15.12
C ASP A 348 2.72 -13.69 14.12
N VAL A 349 3.13 -13.74 12.85
CA VAL A 349 2.60 -12.92 11.75
C VAL A 349 2.43 -13.77 10.47
N PRO A 350 1.53 -14.79 10.51
CA PRO A 350 1.40 -15.78 9.44
C PRO A 350 1.07 -15.15 8.08
N GLN A 351 0.31 -14.06 8.09
CA GLN A 351 -0.04 -13.32 6.87
C GLN A 351 1.18 -12.71 6.17
N LEU A 352 2.19 -12.25 6.93
CA LEU A 352 3.42 -11.73 6.34
C LEU A 352 4.27 -12.84 5.74
N GLN A 353 4.31 -14.02 6.39
CA GLN A 353 5.01 -15.18 5.85
C GLN A 353 4.44 -15.59 4.49
N VAL A 354 3.11 -15.66 4.37
CA VAL A 354 2.42 -15.96 3.10
C VAL A 354 2.67 -14.85 2.08
N ALA A 355 2.51 -13.58 2.48
CA ALA A 355 2.70 -12.44 1.60
C ALA A 355 4.11 -12.38 0.99
N PHE A 356 5.16 -12.64 1.79
CA PHE A 356 6.53 -12.75 1.30
C PHE A 356 6.73 -13.94 0.37
N GLY A 357 6.13 -15.08 0.71
CA GLY A 357 6.23 -16.30 -0.09
C GLY A 357 5.73 -16.15 -1.52
N GLN A 358 4.85 -15.16 -1.76
CA GLN A 358 4.25 -14.85 -3.06
C GLN A 358 5.02 -13.83 -3.91
N LEU A 359 6.08 -13.22 -3.37
CA LEU A 359 6.92 -12.23 -4.05
C LEU A 359 8.23 -12.86 -4.57
N LYS A 360 8.19 -14.07 -5.08
CA LYS A 360 9.37 -14.80 -5.55
C LYS A 360 9.67 -14.47 -7.01
N GLY A 361 10.82 -13.84 -7.25
CA GLY A 361 11.37 -13.65 -8.58
C GLY A 361 11.21 -12.22 -9.14
N PRO A 362 11.81 -11.93 -10.30
CA PRO A 362 11.67 -10.64 -10.95
C PRO A 362 10.22 -10.44 -11.36
N VAL A 363 9.72 -9.22 -11.19
CA VAL A 363 8.37 -8.84 -11.66
C VAL A 363 8.34 -9.01 -13.18
N ALA A 364 7.79 -10.13 -13.65
CA ALA A 364 7.77 -10.49 -15.07
C ALA A 364 6.86 -9.58 -15.91
N LEU A 365 5.92 -8.89 -15.26
CA LEU A 365 4.96 -8.02 -15.92
C LEU A 365 5.28 -6.56 -15.61
N THR A 366 5.44 -5.76 -16.65
CA THR A 366 5.61 -4.31 -16.52
C THR A 366 4.37 -3.72 -15.87
N PRO A 367 4.52 -3.00 -14.75
CA PRO A 367 3.40 -2.36 -14.10
C PRO A 367 2.68 -1.43 -15.08
N PHE A 368 1.36 -1.51 -15.10
CA PHE A 368 0.53 -0.63 -15.92
C PHE A 368 0.62 0.80 -15.35
N ARG A 369 1.32 1.69 -16.07
CA ARG A 369 1.53 3.09 -15.69
C ARG A 369 0.89 4.02 -16.71
N VAL A 370 -0.30 4.49 -16.41
CA VAL A 370 -1.00 5.46 -17.25
C VAL A 370 -1.63 6.54 -16.38
N ALA A 371 -1.73 7.74 -16.92
CA ALA A 371 -2.24 8.90 -16.19
C ALA A 371 -3.68 8.70 -15.67
N GLU A 372 -4.50 7.97 -16.42
CA GLU A 372 -5.91 7.74 -16.14
C GLU A 372 -6.16 6.39 -15.42
N HIS A 373 -5.16 5.87 -14.71
CA HIS A 373 -5.24 4.55 -14.06
C HIS A 373 -6.44 4.41 -13.11
N ASP A 374 -6.73 5.45 -12.33
CA ASP A 374 -7.88 5.51 -11.41
C ASP A 374 -9.21 5.42 -12.14
N LYS A 375 -9.38 6.13 -13.27
CA LYS A 375 -10.58 6.09 -14.10
C LYS A 375 -10.74 4.71 -14.76
N ILE A 376 -9.63 4.12 -15.22
CA ILE A 376 -9.62 2.77 -15.78
C ILE A 376 -10.04 1.76 -14.70
N ARG A 377 -9.59 1.93 -13.45
CA ARG A 377 -10.03 1.10 -12.33
C ARG A 377 -11.53 1.15 -12.13
N VAL A 378 -12.10 2.34 -12.10
CA VAL A 378 -13.57 2.51 -11.98
C VAL A 378 -14.29 1.76 -13.09
N VAL A 379 -13.83 1.88 -14.35
CA VAL A 379 -14.42 1.16 -15.49
C VAL A 379 -14.33 -0.36 -15.29
N VAL A 380 -13.18 -0.88 -14.85
CA VAL A 380 -13.02 -2.32 -14.60
C VAL A 380 -13.98 -2.79 -13.52
N GLU A 381 -14.08 -2.07 -12.41
CA GLU A 381 -14.97 -2.42 -11.30
C GLU A 381 -16.44 -2.39 -11.68
N GLU A 382 -16.87 -1.38 -12.45
CA GLU A 382 -18.24 -1.31 -13.00
C GLU A 382 -18.59 -2.53 -13.85
N GLU A 383 -17.67 -3.01 -14.68
CA GLU A 383 -17.92 -4.16 -15.55
C GLU A 383 -17.88 -5.48 -14.77
N LEU A 384 -17.00 -5.63 -13.77
CA LEU A 384 -17.03 -6.77 -12.85
C LEU A 384 -18.38 -6.84 -12.11
N GLU A 385 -18.85 -5.72 -11.56
CA GLU A 385 -20.15 -5.60 -10.90
C GLU A 385 -21.31 -5.94 -11.84
N ALA A 386 -21.25 -5.50 -13.10
CA ALA A 386 -22.27 -5.81 -14.09
C ALA A 386 -22.35 -7.32 -14.39
N ALA A 387 -21.20 -8.01 -14.43
CA ALA A 387 -21.15 -9.46 -14.60
C ALA A 387 -21.69 -10.19 -13.36
N TRP A 388 -21.24 -9.85 -12.15
CA TRP A 388 -21.70 -10.49 -10.91
C TRP A 388 -23.19 -10.26 -10.63
N ALA A 389 -23.72 -9.10 -11.01
CA ALA A 389 -25.14 -8.81 -10.97
C ALA A 389 -25.95 -9.49 -12.09
N GLY A 390 -25.30 -10.25 -12.98
CA GLY A 390 -25.96 -10.95 -14.11
C GLY A 390 -26.47 -10.05 -15.24
N ARG A 391 -26.05 -8.76 -15.26
CA ARG A 391 -26.43 -7.80 -16.31
C ARG A 391 -25.65 -8.00 -17.61
N LYS A 392 -24.45 -8.57 -17.54
CA LYS A 392 -23.59 -8.89 -18.69
C LYS A 392 -23.02 -10.29 -18.56
N SER A 393 -22.66 -10.91 -19.67
CA SER A 393 -21.79 -12.09 -19.63
C SER A 393 -20.36 -11.69 -19.24
N ALA A 394 -19.58 -12.62 -18.69
CA ALA A 394 -18.18 -12.37 -18.33
C ALA A 394 -17.34 -11.87 -19.53
N LYS A 395 -17.56 -12.47 -20.71
CA LYS A 395 -16.86 -12.06 -21.94
C LYS A 395 -17.22 -10.63 -22.32
N GLN A 396 -18.50 -10.29 -22.34
CA GLN A 396 -18.96 -8.94 -22.68
C GLN A 396 -18.43 -7.90 -21.67
N ALA A 397 -18.53 -8.19 -20.37
CA ALA A 397 -18.04 -7.28 -19.35
C ALA A 397 -16.53 -6.97 -19.50
N LEU A 398 -15.71 -7.99 -19.76
CA LEU A 398 -14.25 -7.77 -19.95
C LEU A 398 -13.94 -7.11 -21.29
N ASP A 399 -14.67 -7.40 -22.36
CA ASP A 399 -14.50 -6.70 -23.64
C ASP A 399 -14.84 -5.22 -23.51
N ASP A 400 -15.95 -4.90 -22.83
CA ASP A 400 -16.38 -3.52 -22.59
C ASP A 400 -15.37 -2.81 -21.67
N ALA A 401 -14.85 -3.47 -20.64
CA ALA A 401 -13.82 -2.92 -19.75
C ALA A 401 -12.54 -2.59 -20.53
N VAL A 402 -12.07 -3.49 -21.37
CA VAL A 402 -10.89 -3.28 -22.23
C VAL A 402 -11.13 -2.15 -23.23
N GLN A 403 -12.30 -2.14 -23.88
CA GLN A 403 -12.65 -1.11 -24.85
C GLN A 403 -12.74 0.28 -24.20
N ARG A 404 -13.53 0.41 -23.13
CA ARG A 404 -13.73 1.65 -22.38
C ARG A 404 -12.43 2.14 -21.78
N GLY A 405 -11.66 1.24 -21.16
CA GLY A 405 -10.35 1.57 -20.59
C GLY A 405 -9.35 2.04 -21.64
N ASN A 406 -9.31 1.42 -22.82
CA ASN A 406 -8.45 1.82 -23.94
C ASN A 406 -8.80 3.22 -24.51
N LEU A 407 -10.04 3.66 -24.39
CA LEU A 407 -10.43 5.04 -24.76
C LEU A 407 -9.87 6.08 -23.78
N LEU A 408 -9.64 5.69 -22.53
CA LEU A 408 -9.02 6.55 -21.50
C LEU A 408 -7.50 6.54 -21.55
N LEU A 409 -6.87 5.62 -22.28
CA LEU A 409 -5.43 5.56 -22.40
C LEU A 409 -4.89 6.78 -23.13
N THR A 410 -4.42 7.77 -22.37
CA THR A 410 -3.56 8.80 -22.91
C THR A 410 -2.13 8.26 -22.90
N PRO A 411 -1.44 8.11 -24.04
CA PRO A 411 -0.04 7.71 -24.03
C PRO A 411 0.71 8.66 -23.08
N VAL A 412 1.34 8.11 -22.04
CA VAL A 412 2.33 8.86 -21.27
C VAL A 412 3.43 9.18 -22.27
N SER A 413 3.38 10.38 -22.86
CA SER A 413 4.43 10.86 -23.76
C SER A 413 5.74 10.59 -23.06
N ALA A 414 6.61 9.83 -23.71
CA ALA A 414 7.88 9.41 -23.16
C ALA A 414 8.55 10.59 -22.48
N VAL A 415 8.62 10.57 -21.16
CA VAL A 415 9.22 11.62 -20.33
C VAL A 415 10.71 11.61 -20.65
N GLY A 416 11.14 12.43 -21.64
CA GLY A 416 12.56 12.50 -22.00
C GLY A 416 12.93 13.01 -23.38
N LYS A 417 12.03 13.42 -24.24
CA LYS A 417 12.43 14.15 -25.45
C LYS A 417 12.21 15.65 -25.25
N GLN A 418 13.23 16.36 -24.77
CA GLN A 418 13.30 17.82 -24.96
C GLN A 418 13.20 18.11 -26.46
N PRO A 419 12.37 19.10 -26.90
CA PRO A 419 12.41 19.53 -28.28
C PRO A 419 13.80 20.09 -28.56
N ALA A 420 14.46 19.56 -29.58
CA ALA A 420 15.72 20.06 -30.07
C ALA A 420 15.54 21.55 -30.37
N LYS A 421 16.34 22.42 -29.71
CA LYS A 421 16.42 23.83 -30.03
C LYS A 421 16.82 23.96 -31.51
N ARG A 422 15.89 24.40 -32.36
CA ARG A 422 16.25 24.87 -33.70
C ARG A 422 17.19 26.07 -33.54
N LYS A 423 18.46 25.86 -33.86
CA LYS A 423 19.38 26.99 -34.12
C LYS A 423 18.88 27.72 -35.37
N LYS A 424 18.59 28.99 -35.20
CA LYS A 424 18.58 29.96 -36.31
C LYS A 424 19.99 30.47 -36.53
#